data_a1acdf3f038348ab85523402adf390ac
#
_entry.id   a1acdf3f038348ab85523402adf390ac
#
_cell.length_a   1.000
_cell.length_b   1.000
_cell.length_c   1.000
_cell.angle_alpha   90.00
_cell.angle_beta   90.00
_cell.angle_gamma   90.00
#
_symmetry.space_group_name_H-M   'P 1'
#
loop_
_entity.id
_entity.type
_entity.pdbx_description
1 polymer ?
#
loop_
_entity_poly.entity_id
_entity_poly.type
_entity_poly.pdbx_seq_one_letter_code
_entity_poly.pdbx_strand_id
1 'polypeptide(L)'
;MNAWLVGAYPWIKSFHIVSMVAWMAGLLYLPRLFVYHAMVPVGSDQAETFNIMERRLQRGIMNPAMIATWVFGLVLAGTPGLVDWRMGWIWVKLLLVAGLSAFHMALARWRDAFNTNSNIHSARFFRNINELPTLALIAIVVLVAVKPF
;
A
#
# COMPACT_ATOMS: atom_id res chain seq x y z
N MET A 1 -17.45 -21.68 -14.20
CA MET A 1 -16.02 -21.43 -13.90
C MET A 1 -15.20 -22.59 -14.45
N ASN A 2 -14.11 -22.31 -15.12
CA ASN A 2 -13.22 -23.32 -15.67
C ASN A 2 -12.59 -24.14 -14.52
N ALA A 3 -12.41 -25.46 -14.70
CA ALA A 3 -11.81 -26.33 -13.69
C ALA A 3 -10.42 -25.86 -13.26
N TRP A 4 -9.64 -25.30 -14.20
CA TRP A 4 -8.34 -24.73 -13.91
C TRP A 4 -8.44 -23.55 -12.91
N LEU A 5 -9.43 -22.66 -13.11
CA LEU A 5 -9.66 -21.53 -12.21
C LEU A 5 -10.12 -21.97 -10.83
N VAL A 6 -10.92 -23.02 -10.73
CA VAL A 6 -11.34 -23.58 -9.43
C VAL A 6 -10.14 -24.06 -8.64
N GLY A 7 -9.21 -24.76 -9.28
CA GLY A 7 -7.97 -25.23 -8.63
C GLY A 7 -7.01 -24.10 -8.30
N ALA A 8 -6.91 -23.07 -9.14
CA ALA A 8 -6.00 -21.95 -8.96
C ALA A 8 -6.50 -20.90 -7.96
N TYR A 9 -7.82 -20.81 -7.75
CA TYR A 9 -8.44 -19.76 -6.92
C TYR A 9 -7.85 -19.64 -5.52
N PRO A 10 -7.71 -20.73 -4.73
CA PRO A 10 -7.13 -20.62 -3.39
C PRO A 10 -5.71 -20.07 -3.40
N TRP A 11 -4.92 -20.43 -4.40
CA TRP A 11 -3.55 -19.96 -4.55
C TRP A 11 -3.49 -18.48 -4.93
N ILE A 12 -4.29 -18.05 -5.90
CA ILE A 12 -4.37 -16.65 -6.34
C ILE A 12 -4.86 -15.78 -5.18
N LYS A 13 -5.88 -16.20 -4.46
CA LYS A 13 -6.40 -15.51 -3.29
C LYS A 13 -5.32 -15.38 -2.21
N SER A 14 -4.59 -16.47 -1.93
CA SER A 14 -3.52 -16.48 -0.92
C SER A 14 -2.42 -15.50 -1.27
N PHE A 15 -1.94 -15.51 -2.51
CA PHE A 15 -0.90 -14.58 -2.94
C PHE A 15 -1.40 -13.14 -3.00
N HIS A 16 -2.67 -12.91 -3.32
CA HIS A 16 -3.27 -11.58 -3.23
C HIS A 16 -3.22 -11.06 -1.78
N ILE A 17 -3.60 -11.89 -0.82
CA ILE A 17 -3.58 -11.52 0.60
C ILE A 17 -2.15 -11.25 1.08
N VAL A 18 -1.21 -12.13 0.75
CA VAL A 18 0.21 -11.95 1.13
C VAL A 18 0.77 -10.66 0.55
N SER A 19 0.51 -10.39 -0.71
CA SER A 19 0.95 -9.17 -1.39
C SER A 19 0.36 -7.93 -0.76
N MET A 20 -0.92 -7.97 -0.42
CA MET A 20 -1.64 -6.88 0.24
C MET A 20 -1.05 -6.60 1.63
N VAL A 21 -0.78 -7.65 2.41
CA VAL A 21 -0.19 -7.51 3.75
C VAL A 21 1.20 -6.88 3.65
N ALA A 22 2.04 -7.34 2.72
CA ALA A 22 3.37 -6.78 2.50
C ALA A 22 3.32 -5.31 2.08
N TRP A 23 2.41 -4.98 1.16
CA TRP A 23 2.22 -3.60 0.71
C TRP A 23 1.74 -2.70 1.85
N MET A 24 0.73 -3.14 2.59
CA MET A 24 0.19 -2.38 3.73
C MET A 24 1.23 -2.20 4.84
N ALA A 25 2.04 -3.21 5.12
CA ALA A 25 3.12 -3.08 6.09
C ALA A 25 4.08 -1.95 5.69
N GLY A 26 4.45 -1.88 4.41
CA GLY A 26 5.28 -0.80 3.89
C GLY A 26 4.59 0.57 3.95
N LEU A 27 3.33 0.66 3.55
CA LEU A 27 2.54 1.91 3.61
C LEU A 27 2.39 2.44 5.03
N LEU A 28 2.34 1.56 6.02
CA LEU A 28 2.25 1.94 7.44
C LEU A 28 3.61 2.30 8.03
N TYR A 29 4.67 1.71 7.52
CA TYR A 29 6.01 1.86 8.09
C TYR A 29 6.82 3.00 7.47
N LEU A 30 6.73 3.22 6.17
CA LEU A 30 7.51 4.24 5.47
C LEU A 30 7.26 5.65 6.01
N PRO A 31 6.02 6.10 6.27
CA PRO A 31 5.81 7.41 6.90
C PRO A 31 6.45 7.53 8.28
N ARG A 32 6.54 6.44 9.05
CA ARG A 32 7.25 6.45 10.34
C ARG A 32 8.75 6.71 10.15
N LEU A 33 9.35 6.12 9.14
CA LEU A 33 10.75 6.42 8.80
C LEU A 33 10.92 7.89 8.46
N PHE A 34 9.98 8.48 7.73
CA PHE A 34 9.99 9.91 7.42
C PHE A 34 9.89 10.79 8.67
N VAL A 35 9.10 10.38 9.67
CA VAL A 35 9.00 11.08 10.96
C VAL A 35 10.38 11.19 11.59
N TYR A 36 11.09 10.09 11.71
CA TYR A 36 12.42 10.07 12.31
C TYR A 36 13.46 10.74 11.43
N HIS A 37 13.37 10.58 10.12
CA HIS A 37 14.26 11.21 9.15
C HIS A 37 14.17 12.75 9.25
N ALA A 38 12.96 13.28 9.39
CA ALA A 38 12.74 14.72 9.54
C ALA A 38 13.31 15.30 10.84
N MET A 39 13.60 14.45 11.83
CA MET A 39 14.10 14.87 13.15
C MET A 39 15.63 14.89 13.24
N VAL A 40 16.34 14.34 12.25
CA VAL A 40 17.81 14.29 12.25
C VAL A 40 18.38 15.38 11.34
N PRO A 41 19.64 15.84 11.58
CA PRO A 41 20.26 16.87 10.75
C PRO A 41 20.40 16.42 9.29
N VAL A 42 20.16 17.34 8.38
CA VAL A 42 20.34 17.12 6.96
C VAL A 42 21.80 16.78 6.66
N GLY A 43 22.03 15.71 5.87
CA GLY A 43 23.37 15.26 5.52
C GLY A 43 24.10 14.48 6.60
N SER A 44 23.46 14.19 7.72
CA SER A 44 24.06 13.39 8.81
C SER A 44 24.16 11.91 8.43
N ASP A 45 24.96 11.15 9.19
CA ASP A 45 25.05 9.69 9.02
C ASP A 45 23.71 9.00 9.27
N GLN A 46 22.94 9.51 10.24
CA GLN A 46 21.59 9.02 10.50
C GLN A 46 20.67 9.27 9.32
N ALA A 47 20.72 10.45 8.71
CA ALA A 47 19.92 10.76 7.51
C ALA A 47 20.26 9.82 6.35
N GLU A 48 21.54 9.49 6.17
CA GLU A 48 21.97 8.53 5.13
C GLU A 48 21.44 7.12 5.42
N THR A 49 21.45 6.69 6.67
CA THR A 49 20.88 5.41 7.08
C THR A 49 19.37 5.36 6.77
N PHE A 50 18.62 6.43 7.08
CA PHE A 50 17.19 6.49 6.73
C PHE A 50 16.97 6.46 5.22
N ASN A 51 17.80 7.16 4.43
CA ASN A 51 17.73 7.09 2.98
C ASN A 51 17.84 5.66 2.46
N ILE A 52 18.79 4.89 3.00
CA ILE A 52 18.99 3.49 2.62
C ILE A 52 17.79 2.64 3.02
N MET A 53 17.29 2.77 4.25
CA MET A 53 16.15 2.01 4.76
C MET A 53 14.89 2.28 3.93
N GLU A 54 14.61 3.54 3.65
CA GLU A 54 13.44 3.96 2.87
C GLU A 54 13.50 3.43 1.44
N ARG A 55 14.65 3.52 0.83
CA ARG A 55 14.85 3.01 -0.54
C ARG A 55 14.66 1.50 -0.62
N ARG A 56 15.26 0.75 0.31
CA ARG A 56 15.15 -0.71 0.35
C ARG A 56 13.71 -1.15 0.62
N LEU A 57 13.03 -0.48 1.52
CA LEU A 57 11.63 -0.77 1.82
C LEU A 57 10.76 -0.54 0.59
N GLN A 58 10.88 0.62 -0.04
CA GLN A 58 10.02 0.98 -1.17
C GLN A 58 10.31 0.15 -2.41
N ARG A 59 11.58 0.04 -2.81
CA ARG A 59 11.96 -0.67 -4.04
C ARG A 59 11.94 -2.18 -3.87
N GLY A 60 12.30 -2.68 -2.69
CA GLY A 60 12.42 -4.11 -2.44
C GLY A 60 11.12 -4.79 -2.05
N ILE A 61 10.23 -4.10 -1.36
CA ILE A 61 9.00 -4.67 -0.82
C ILE A 61 7.76 -3.98 -1.37
N MET A 62 7.67 -2.66 -1.23
CA MET A 62 6.42 -1.93 -1.53
C MET A 62 6.07 -1.93 -3.01
N ASN A 63 7.01 -1.62 -3.90
CA ASN A 63 6.74 -1.59 -5.34
C ASN A 63 6.32 -2.96 -5.87
N PRO A 64 7.09 -4.07 -5.62
CA PRO A 64 6.65 -5.38 -6.04
C PRO A 64 5.32 -5.81 -5.42
N ALA A 65 5.11 -5.50 -4.13
CA ALA A 65 3.88 -5.88 -3.43
C ALA A 65 2.66 -5.14 -3.97
N MET A 66 2.78 -3.85 -4.29
CA MET A 66 1.69 -3.09 -4.91
C MET A 66 1.31 -3.69 -6.26
N ILE A 67 2.30 -3.94 -7.11
CA ILE A 67 2.07 -4.53 -8.44
C ILE A 67 1.41 -5.90 -8.30
N ALA A 68 1.91 -6.77 -7.42
CA ALA A 68 1.35 -8.09 -7.20
C ALA A 68 -0.07 -8.01 -6.65
N THR A 69 -0.37 -7.09 -5.74
CA THR A 69 -1.71 -6.87 -5.20
C THR A 69 -2.70 -6.51 -6.32
N TRP A 70 -2.33 -5.60 -7.20
CA TRP A 70 -3.17 -5.24 -8.35
C TRP A 70 -3.35 -6.40 -9.33
N VAL A 71 -2.28 -7.10 -9.68
CA VAL A 71 -2.34 -8.22 -10.63
C VAL A 71 -3.25 -9.32 -10.10
N PHE A 72 -3.01 -9.80 -8.89
CA PHE A 72 -3.84 -10.86 -8.30
C PHE A 72 -5.26 -10.39 -8.03
N GLY A 73 -5.44 -9.14 -7.60
CA GLY A 73 -6.76 -8.56 -7.38
C GLY A 73 -7.59 -8.44 -8.65
N LEU A 74 -6.98 -8.02 -9.75
CA LEU A 74 -7.66 -7.93 -11.05
C LEU A 74 -8.00 -9.32 -11.61
N VAL A 75 -7.13 -10.30 -11.41
CA VAL A 75 -7.43 -11.70 -11.78
C VAL A 75 -8.62 -12.21 -11.00
N LEU A 76 -8.68 -11.97 -9.70
CA LEU A 76 -9.82 -12.35 -8.86
C LEU A 76 -11.11 -11.63 -9.30
N ALA A 77 -11.02 -10.34 -9.56
CA ALA A 77 -12.18 -9.54 -9.98
C ALA A 77 -12.72 -9.98 -11.35
N GLY A 78 -11.84 -10.40 -12.24
CA GLY A 78 -12.21 -10.91 -13.56
C GLY A 78 -12.69 -12.36 -13.58
N THR A 79 -12.55 -13.09 -12.46
CA THR A 79 -13.01 -14.48 -12.37
C THR A 79 -14.54 -14.52 -12.28
N PRO A 80 -15.23 -15.24 -13.20
CA PRO A 80 -16.68 -15.29 -13.19
C PRO A 80 -17.25 -15.84 -11.87
N GLY A 81 -18.25 -15.17 -11.33
CA GLY A 81 -18.96 -15.60 -10.12
C GLY A 81 -18.33 -15.19 -8.80
N LEU A 82 -17.14 -14.57 -8.78
CA LEU A 82 -16.52 -14.11 -7.56
C LEU A 82 -16.98 -12.73 -7.11
N VAL A 83 -17.21 -11.83 -8.06
CA VAL A 83 -17.59 -10.45 -7.76
C VAL A 83 -18.91 -10.13 -8.45
N ASP A 84 -19.88 -9.64 -7.68
CA ASP A 84 -21.09 -9.05 -8.22
C ASP A 84 -20.86 -7.55 -8.42
N TRP A 85 -20.64 -7.17 -9.66
CA TRP A 85 -20.36 -5.77 -10.02
C TRP A 85 -21.55 -4.83 -9.84
N ARG A 86 -22.72 -5.35 -9.50
CA ARG A 86 -23.89 -4.55 -9.16
C ARG A 86 -23.84 -4.01 -7.73
N MET A 87 -23.04 -4.66 -6.87
CA MET A 87 -22.88 -4.23 -5.48
C MET A 87 -21.95 -3.02 -5.37
N GLY A 88 -22.26 -2.13 -4.44
CA GLY A 88 -21.49 -0.91 -4.26
C GLY A 88 -20.15 -1.12 -3.56
N TRP A 89 -20.03 -2.16 -2.72
CA TRP A 89 -18.82 -2.40 -1.92
C TRP A 89 -17.55 -2.56 -2.78
N ILE A 90 -17.68 -3.21 -3.93
CA ILE A 90 -16.52 -3.41 -4.81
C ILE A 90 -16.01 -2.10 -5.40
N TRP A 91 -16.92 -1.20 -5.75
CA TRP A 91 -16.55 0.10 -6.30
C TRP A 91 -15.87 0.99 -5.27
N VAL A 92 -16.39 1.00 -4.03
CA VAL A 92 -15.76 1.73 -2.92
C VAL A 92 -14.38 1.13 -2.60
N LYS A 93 -14.26 -0.20 -2.59
CA LYS A 93 -12.97 -0.87 -2.41
C LYS A 93 -11.96 -0.44 -3.47
N LEU A 94 -12.36 -0.47 -4.75
CA LEU A 94 -11.48 -0.06 -5.84
C LEU A 94 -11.05 1.40 -5.71
N LEU A 95 -11.96 2.28 -5.29
CA LEU A 95 -11.64 3.67 -5.04
C LEU A 95 -10.61 3.83 -3.92
N LEU A 96 -10.78 3.08 -2.82
CA LEU A 96 -9.84 3.11 -1.70
C LEU A 96 -8.46 2.55 -2.09
N VAL A 97 -8.43 1.48 -2.88
CA VAL A 97 -7.17 0.90 -3.36
C VAL A 97 -6.47 1.86 -4.32
N ALA A 98 -7.21 2.53 -5.19
CA ALA A 98 -6.65 3.58 -6.05
C ALA A 98 -6.10 4.73 -5.22
N GLY A 99 -6.79 5.13 -4.15
CA GLY A 99 -6.31 6.14 -3.20
C GLY A 99 -5.03 5.72 -2.50
N LEU A 100 -4.94 4.45 -2.08
CA LEU A 100 -3.70 3.91 -1.49
C LEU A 100 -2.55 3.90 -2.51
N SER A 101 -2.82 3.62 -3.77
CA SER A 101 -1.82 3.66 -4.83
C SER A 101 -1.32 5.09 -5.06
N ALA A 102 -2.21 6.07 -5.03
CA ALA A 102 -1.85 7.49 -5.08
C ALA A 102 -0.99 7.89 -3.87
N PHE A 103 -1.35 7.42 -2.69
CA PHE A 103 -0.56 7.64 -1.48
C PHE A 103 0.83 7.01 -1.58
N HIS A 104 0.93 5.81 -2.14
CA HIS A 104 2.20 5.15 -2.41
C HIS A 104 3.10 6.02 -3.32
N MET A 105 2.52 6.62 -4.37
CA MET A 105 3.26 7.53 -5.26
C MET A 105 3.68 8.82 -4.54
N ALA A 106 2.85 9.34 -3.66
CA ALA A 106 3.20 10.49 -2.82
C ALA A 106 4.38 10.16 -1.89
N LEU A 107 4.37 8.97 -1.30
CA LEU A 107 5.49 8.50 -0.47
C LEU A 107 6.80 8.42 -1.28
N ALA A 108 6.74 7.99 -2.53
CA ALA A 108 7.89 7.95 -3.41
C ALA A 108 8.47 9.35 -3.64
N ARG A 109 7.61 10.34 -3.83
CA ARG A 109 8.03 11.74 -4.01
C ARG A 109 8.68 12.29 -2.75
N TRP A 110 8.11 12.01 -1.59
CA TRP A 110 8.69 12.46 -0.30
C TRP A 110 10.03 11.77 -0.04
N ARG A 111 10.15 10.50 -0.39
CA ARG A 111 11.44 9.79 -0.30
C ARG A 111 12.49 10.47 -1.17
N ASP A 112 12.15 10.83 -2.40
CA ASP A 112 13.06 11.53 -3.30
C ASP A 112 13.45 12.92 -2.73
N ALA A 113 12.50 13.62 -2.11
CA ALA A 113 12.77 14.89 -1.45
C ALA A 113 13.78 14.74 -0.29
N PHE A 114 13.65 13.69 0.52
CA PHE A 114 14.64 13.39 1.56
C PHE A 114 16.02 13.06 0.96
N ASN A 115 16.03 12.27 -0.10
CA ASN A 115 17.28 11.84 -0.74
C ASN A 115 18.06 13.00 -1.36
N THR A 116 17.37 14.04 -1.82
CA THR A 116 17.97 15.26 -2.39
C THR A 116 18.08 16.40 -1.39
N ASN A 117 17.82 16.16 -0.11
CA ASN A 117 17.84 17.15 0.98
C ASN A 117 16.87 18.32 0.73
N SER A 118 15.77 18.07 0.05
CA SER A 118 14.77 19.08 -0.30
C SER A 118 13.42 18.91 0.41
N ASN A 119 13.39 18.09 1.49
CA ASN A 119 12.17 17.90 2.26
C ASN A 119 11.75 19.20 2.98
N ILE A 120 10.48 19.57 2.79
CA ILE A 120 9.88 20.77 3.39
C ILE A 120 8.86 20.43 4.47
N HIS A 121 8.58 19.15 4.70
CA HIS A 121 7.55 18.71 5.65
C HIS A 121 8.15 18.36 7.00
N SER A 122 7.40 18.68 8.07
CA SER A 122 7.80 18.39 9.44
C SER A 122 7.53 16.93 9.82
N ALA A 123 8.13 16.48 10.92
CA ALA A 123 7.83 15.18 11.51
C ALA A 123 6.34 15.02 11.85
N ARG A 124 5.71 16.10 12.32
CA ARG A 124 4.28 16.11 12.65
C ARG A 124 3.40 15.85 11.43
N PHE A 125 3.75 16.42 10.27
CA PHE A 125 3.06 16.17 9.01
C PHE A 125 3.05 14.69 8.67
N PHE A 126 4.21 14.03 8.71
CA PHE A 126 4.31 12.60 8.41
C PHE A 126 3.62 11.72 9.45
N ARG A 127 3.63 12.14 10.71
CA ARG A 127 2.91 11.43 11.77
C ARG A 127 1.41 11.43 11.54
N ASN A 128 0.85 12.55 11.13
CA ASN A 128 -0.57 12.68 10.84
C ASN A 128 -0.95 11.87 9.59
N ILE A 129 -0.12 11.92 8.56
CA ILE A 129 -0.35 11.19 7.29
C ILE A 129 -0.33 9.68 7.51
N ASN A 130 0.47 9.19 8.45
CA ASN A 130 0.58 7.76 8.73
C ASN A 130 -0.78 7.11 9.11
N GLU A 131 -1.75 7.89 9.53
CA GLU A 131 -3.07 7.40 9.90
C GLU A 131 -3.96 7.11 8.68
N LEU A 132 -3.71 7.75 7.53
CA LEU A 132 -4.53 7.57 6.33
C LEU A 132 -4.56 6.11 5.83
N PRO A 133 -3.42 5.41 5.66
CA PRO A 133 -3.46 4.02 5.22
C PRO A 133 -4.11 3.09 6.25
N THR A 134 -4.01 3.39 7.54
CA THR A 134 -4.68 2.62 8.59
C THR A 134 -6.19 2.69 8.44
N LEU A 135 -6.74 3.88 8.26
CA LEU A 135 -8.17 4.07 8.07
C LEU A 135 -8.67 3.40 6.78
N ALA A 136 -7.90 3.53 5.71
CA ALA A 136 -8.22 2.87 4.44
C ALA A 136 -8.22 1.35 4.57
N LEU A 137 -7.24 0.78 5.28
CA LEU A 137 -7.16 -0.66 5.51
C LEU A 137 -8.38 -1.18 6.27
N ILE A 138 -8.77 -0.50 7.35
CA ILE A 138 -9.94 -0.87 8.15
C ILE A 138 -11.18 -0.86 7.26
N ALA A 139 -11.37 0.20 6.48
CA ALA A 139 -12.52 0.33 5.58
C ALA A 139 -12.53 -0.79 4.52
N ILE A 140 -11.40 -1.09 3.90
CA ILE A 140 -11.29 -2.13 2.89
C ILE A 140 -11.63 -3.50 3.48
N VAL A 141 -11.08 -3.84 4.63
CA VAL A 141 -11.32 -5.14 5.28
C VAL A 141 -12.80 -5.29 5.64
N VAL A 142 -13.43 -4.25 6.19
CA VAL A 142 -14.85 -4.27 6.51
C VAL A 142 -15.69 -4.45 5.24
N LEU A 143 -15.38 -3.73 4.17
CA LEU A 143 -16.12 -3.85 2.90
C LEU A 143 -16.03 -5.25 2.32
N VAL A 144 -14.87 -5.88 2.37
CA VAL A 144 -14.66 -7.21 1.82
C VAL A 144 -15.31 -8.28 2.69
N ALA A 145 -15.22 -8.15 4.01
CA ALA A 145 -15.74 -9.17 4.94
C ALA A 145 -17.25 -9.06 5.12
N VAL A 146 -17.79 -7.86 5.26
CA VAL A 146 -19.20 -7.61 5.55
C VAL A 146 -20.03 -7.46 4.27
N LYS A 147 -19.46 -6.81 3.24
CA LYS A 147 -20.15 -6.49 1.98
C LYS A 147 -21.50 -5.79 2.23
N PRO A 148 -21.49 -4.61 2.90
CA PRO A 148 -22.72 -4.00 3.42
C PRO A 148 -23.69 -3.49 2.36
N PHE A 149 -23.26 -3.32 1.11
CA PHE A 149 -24.15 -2.84 0.04
C PHE A 149 -23.67 -3.23 -1.36
#